data_c374eb0653c2ee74ae27087d1c93f770
#
_entry.id   c374eb0653c2ee74ae27087d1c93f770
#
_cell.length_a   1.000
_cell.length_b   1.000
_cell.length_c   1.000
_cell.angle_alpha   90.00
_cell.angle_beta   90.00
_cell.angle_gamma   90.00
#
_symmetry.space_group_name_H-M   'P 1'
#
loop_
_entity.id
_entity.type
_entity.pdbx_description
1 polymer ?
#
loop_
_entity_poly.entity_id
_entity_poly.type
_entity_poly.pdbx_seq_one_letter_code
_entity_poly.pdbx_strand_id
1 'polypeptide(L)'
;MPAKYWLLPLFALAVLAFSAHGPARADTQQFAVIYVEFLPAKQDRGEELVEQLAALGRRNGAVSFTANEEIQRPNFFVLLAIWNNAAARQTFDSLPQTQALLARITALLEAPLDLRLGTLIE
;
A
#
# COMPACT_ATOMS: atom_id res chain seq x y z
N MET A 1 -1.28 -42.17 7.95
CA MET A 1 -0.54 -41.43 8.98
C MET A 1 0.84 -40.97 8.54
N PRO A 2 1.75 -41.87 8.13
CA PRO A 2 3.08 -41.40 7.67
C PRO A 2 3.06 -40.41 6.55
N ALA A 3 2.06 -40.48 5.66
CA ALA A 3 1.96 -39.62 4.50
C ALA A 3 1.82 -38.13 4.85
N LYS A 4 1.21 -37.84 5.98
CA LYS A 4 1.04 -36.44 6.41
C LYS A 4 2.36 -35.76 6.76
N TYR A 5 3.29 -36.51 7.28
CA TYR A 5 4.58 -35.99 7.69
C TYR A 5 5.54 -35.78 6.53
N TRP A 6 5.32 -36.56 5.44
CA TRP A 6 6.13 -36.44 4.25
C TRP A 6 5.82 -35.18 3.45
N LEU A 7 4.57 -34.73 3.48
CA LEU A 7 4.16 -33.54 2.74
C LEU A 7 4.73 -32.26 3.32
N LEU A 8 4.92 -32.21 4.63
CA LEU A 8 5.43 -31.01 5.30
C LEU A 8 6.83 -30.60 4.84
N PRO A 9 7.80 -31.53 4.76
CA PRO A 9 9.13 -31.18 4.26
C PRO A 9 9.13 -30.70 2.80
N LEU A 10 8.29 -31.32 1.97
CA LEU A 10 8.18 -30.91 0.58
C LEU A 10 7.61 -29.50 0.45
N PHE A 11 6.64 -29.20 1.28
CA PHE A 11 6.03 -27.87 1.30
C PHE A 11 7.04 -26.82 1.75
N ALA A 12 7.82 -27.13 2.78
CA ALA A 12 8.85 -26.24 3.28
C ALA A 12 9.92 -25.97 2.21
N LEU A 13 10.31 -27.00 1.47
CA LEU A 13 11.27 -26.86 0.37
C LEU A 13 10.74 -25.96 -0.73
N ALA A 14 9.48 -26.07 -1.07
CA ALA A 14 8.86 -25.22 -2.09
C ALA A 14 8.87 -23.75 -1.65
N VAL A 15 8.60 -23.48 -0.39
CA VAL A 15 8.65 -22.13 0.18
C VAL A 15 10.08 -21.58 0.15
N LEU A 16 11.06 -22.39 0.51
CA LEU A 16 12.46 -21.99 0.47
C LEU A 16 12.92 -21.69 -0.95
N ALA A 17 12.53 -22.50 -1.91
CA ALA A 17 12.87 -22.30 -3.32
C ALA A 17 12.28 -20.99 -3.84
N PHE A 18 11.05 -20.69 -3.47
CA PHE A 18 10.41 -19.43 -3.82
C PHE A 18 11.15 -18.26 -3.19
N SER A 19 11.54 -18.35 -1.92
CA SER A 19 12.30 -17.32 -1.25
C SER A 19 13.66 -17.08 -1.86
N ALA A 20 14.30 -18.11 -2.43
CA ALA A 20 15.60 -17.98 -3.07
C ALA A 20 15.54 -17.10 -4.31
N HIS A 21 14.38 -17.00 -4.98
CA HIS A 21 14.21 -16.10 -6.12
C HIS A 21 13.82 -14.67 -5.71
N GLY A 22 13.42 -14.47 -4.45
CA GLY A 22 12.98 -13.18 -3.92
C GLY A 22 14.10 -12.20 -3.56
N PRO A 23 15.30 -12.64 -3.08
CA PRO A 23 16.28 -11.71 -2.51
C PRO A 23 16.73 -10.61 -3.48
N ALA A 24 16.86 -10.93 -4.77
CA ALA A 24 17.31 -9.94 -5.75
C ALA A 24 16.34 -8.78 -5.93
N ARG A 25 15.04 -8.99 -5.61
CA ARG A 25 14.01 -7.96 -5.72
C ARG A 25 13.53 -7.46 -4.36
N ALA A 26 13.92 -8.13 -3.28
CA ALA A 26 13.45 -7.79 -1.94
C ALA A 26 13.84 -6.37 -1.53
N ASP A 27 15.02 -5.90 -1.99
CA ASP A 27 15.54 -4.58 -1.66
C ASP A 27 15.22 -3.53 -2.71
N THR A 28 14.48 -3.89 -3.75
CA THR A 28 14.10 -2.94 -4.79
C THR A 28 13.02 -2.01 -4.26
N GLN A 29 13.24 -0.71 -4.47
CA GLN A 29 12.24 0.28 -4.09
C GLN A 29 10.96 0.08 -4.88
N GLN A 30 9.86 0.29 -4.20
CA GLN A 30 8.53 0.19 -4.80
C GLN A 30 7.78 1.51 -4.68
N PHE A 31 6.91 1.76 -5.64
CA PHE A 31 5.98 2.88 -5.55
C PHE A 31 4.55 2.37 -5.42
N ALA A 32 3.73 3.20 -4.79
CA ALA A 32 2.28 3.04 -4.77
C ALA A 32 1.67 4.35 -5.25
N VAL A 33 0.75 4.25 -6.20
CA VAL A 33 -0.04 5.39 -6.66
C VAL A 33 -1.49 5.07 -6.35
N ILE A 34 -2.15 5.95 -5.60
CA ILE A 34 -3.54 5.76 -5.21
C ILE A 34 -4.35 6.93 -5.76
N TYR A 35 -5.28 6.63 -6.64
CA TYR A 35 -6.24 7.62 -7.16
C TYR A 35 -7.49 7.57 -6.30
N VAL A 36 -7.87 8.73 -5.78
CA VAL A 36 -8.97 8.85 -4.82
C VAL A 36 -9.92 9.92 -5.31
N GLU A 37 -11.18 9.53 -5.50
CA GLU A 37 -12.23 10.48 -5.85
C GLU A 37 -13.28 10.49 -4.74
N PHE A 38 -13.37 11.61 -4.02
CA PHE A 38 -14.38 11.77 -2.98
C PHE A 38 -15.69 12.31 -3.55
N LEU A 39 -16.77 12.02 -2.86
CA LEU A 39 -18.01 12.77 -3.09
C LEU A 39 -17.70 14.26 -2.93
N PRO A 40 -18.17 15.14 -3.86
CA PRO A 40 -17.83 16.56 -3.76
C PRO A 40 -18.15 17.20 -2.42
N ALA A 41 -19.24 16.79 -1.78
CA ALA A 41 -19.64 17.30 -0.47
C ALA A 41 -18.72 16.83 0.66
N LYS A 42 -17.86 15.84 0.40
CA LYS A 42 -16.97 15.24 1.39
C LYS A 42 -15.50 15.58 1.14
N GLN A 43 -15.22 16.51 0.23
CA GLN A 43 -13.86 16.87 -0.16
C GLN A 43 -13.00 17.27 1.04
N ASP A 44 -13.50 18.18 1.89
CA ASP A 44 -12.69 18.70 3.00
C ASP A 44 -12.32 17.60 4.00
N ARG A 45 -13.29 16.76 4.32
CA ARG A 45 -13.02 15.63 5.22
C ARG A 45 -12.10 14.60 4.57
N GLY A 46 -12.29 14.38 3.28
CA GLY A 46 -11.42 13.49 2.50
C GLY A 46 -9.97 13.96 2.48
N GLU A 47 -9.76 15.26 2.28
CA GLU A 47 -8.42 15.85 2.31
C GLU A 47 -7.72 15.58 3.65
N GLU A 48 -8.40 15.80 4.76
CA GLU A 48 -7.85 15.52 6.09
C GLU A 48 -7.43 14.05 6.21
N LEU A 49 -8.25 13.13 5.71
CA LEU A 49 -7.98 11.70 5.83
C LEU A 49 -6.79 11.26 4.97
N VAL A 50 -6.67 11.75 3.73
CA VAL A 50 -5.52 11.40 2.89
C VAL A 50 -4.23 12.02 3.42
N GLU A 51 -4.29 13.20 4.02
CA GLU A 51 -3.14 13.80 4.69
C GLU A 51 -2.70 12.97 5.91
N GLN A 52 -3.66 12.48 6.68
CA GLN A 52 -3.37 11.59 7.81
C GLN A 52 -2.74 10.29 7.34
N LEU A 53 -3.22 9.72 6.24
CA LEU A 53 -2.66 8.50 5.68
C LEU A 53 -1.22 8.73 5.23
N ALA A 54 -0.95 9.83 4.54
CA ALA A 54 0.40 10.17 4.09
C ALA A 54 1.34 10.36 5.29
N ALA A 55 0.89 11.06 6.32
CA ALA A 55 1.68 11.27 7.54
C ALA A 55 1.97 9.95 8.24
N LEU A 56 0.98 9.06 8.33
CA LEU A 56 1.16 7.75 8.93
C LEU A 56 2.19 6.94 8.16
N GLY A 57 2.14 6.97 6.82
CA GLY A 57 3.11 6.28 5.98
C GLY A 57 4.54 6.77 6.21
N ARG A 58 4.72 8.09 6.27
CA ARG A 58 6.04 8.67 6.53
C ARG A 58 6.60 8.28 7.90
N ARG A 59 5.74 8.15 8.91
CA ARG A 59 6.16 7.71 10.24
C ARG A 59 6.44 6.21 10.32
N ASN A 60 6.01 5.45 9.34
CA ASN A 60 6.09 3.99 9.36
C ASN A 60 6.87 3.42 8.18
N GLY A 61 7.93 4.13 7.77
CA GLY A 61 8.94 3.59 6.88
C GLY A 61 8.84 3.97 5.41
N ALA A 62 7.87 4.80 5.02
CA ALA A 62 7.86 5.30 3.65
C ALA A 62 9.06 6.24 3.42
N VAL A 63 9.75 6.06 2.31
CA VAL A 63 10.79 7.00 1.87
C VAL A 63 10.18 8.36 1.58
N SER A 64 9.02 8.34 0.93
CA SER A 64 8.19 9.51 0.72
C SER A 64 6.73 9.09 0.65
N PHE A 65 5.85 9.97 1.04
CA PHE A 65 4.40 9.74 0.92
C PHE A 65 3.74 11.11 0.89
N THR A 66 3.14 11.45 -0.25
CA THR A 66 2.47 12.72 -0.46
C THR A 66 1.03 12.53 -0.89
N ALA A 67 0.16 13.42 -0.44
CA ALA A 67 -1.20 13.52 -0.93
C ALA A 67 -1.31 14.77 -1.78
N ASN A 68 -1.79 14.63 -3.00
CA ASN A 68 -1.80 15.71 -3.99
C ASN A 68 -3.23 15.89 -4.51
N GLU A 69 -3.68 17.14 -4.54
CA GLU A 69 -5.00 17.50 -5.04
C GLU A 69 -4.91 17.86 -6.52
N GLU A 70 -5.87 17.43 -7.31
CA GLU A 70 -5.92 17.79 -8.72
C GLU A 70 -6.47 19.23 -8.88
N ILE A 71 -5.77 20.06 -9.65
CA ILE A 71 -6.09 21.48 -9.75
C ILE A 71 -7.52 21.73 -10.23
N GLN A 72 -7.97 20.98 -11.24
CA GLN A 72 -9.27 21.20 -11.86
C GLN A 72 -10.40 20.40 -11.23
N ARG A 73 -10.07 19.44 -10.36
CA ARG A 73 -11.05 18.59 -9.70
C ARG A 73 -10.66 18.44 -8.23
N PRO A 74 -11.07 19.38 -7.37
CA PRO A 74 -10.60 19.42 -5.99
C PRO A 74 -11.07 18.26 -5.12
N ASN A 75 -12.04 17.47 -5.56
CA ASN A 75 -12.42 16.23 -4.88
C ASN A 75 -11.60 15.02 -5.34
N PHE A 76 -10.62 15.24 -6.22
CA PHE A 76 -9.74 14.21 -6.76
C PHE A 76 -8.36 14.35 -6.17
N PHE A 77 -7.83 13.25 -5.61
CA PHE A 77 -6.50 13.24 -5.02
C PHE A 77 -5.67 12.12 -5.61
N VAL A 78 -4.37 12.36 -5.72
CA VAL A 78 -3.40 11.34 -6.11
C VAL A 78 -2.39 11.22 -4.97
N LEU A 79 -2.31 10.05 -4.37
CA LEU A 79 -1.35 9.76 -3.33
C LEU A 79 -0.17 9.03 -3.96
N LEU A 80 1.03 9.52 -3.64
CA LEU A 80 2.27 8.97 -4.17
C LEU A 80 3.13 8.53 -2.99
N ALA A 81 3.49 7.25 -2.97
CA ALA A 81 4.32 6.70 -1.92
C ALA A 81 5.49 5.92 -2.52
N ILE A 82 6.65 6.00 -1.86
CA ILE A 82 7.82 5.21 -2.21
C ILE A 82 8.27 4.47 -0.95
N TRP A 83 8.54 3.18 -1.11
CA TRP A 83 8.99 2.28 -0.05
C TRP A 83 10.32 1.66 -0.44
N ASN A 84 11.20 1.42 0.54
CA ASN A 84 12.50 0.80 0.27
C ASN A 84 12.39 -0.60 -0.31
N ASN A 85 11.32 -1.31 0.03
CA ASN A 85 11.09 -2.68 -0.44
C ASN A 85 9.63 -3.08 -0.21
N ALA A 86 9.26 -4.25 -0.73
CA ALA A 86 7.90 -4.78 -0.58
C ALA A 86 7.53 -5.04 0.87
N ALA A 87 8.48 -5.49 1.68
CA ALA A 87 8.21 -5.81 3.10
C ALA A 87 7.81 -4.56 3.88
N ALA A 88 8.48 -3.43 3.65
CA ALA A 88 8.13 -2.17 4.30
C ALA A 88 6.72 -1.73 3.94
N ARG A 89 6.35 -1.82 2.66
CA ARG A 89 5.00 -1.49 2.21
C ARG A 89 3.96 -2.40 2.84
N GLN A 90 4.22 -3.71 2.83
CA GLN A 90 3.28 -4.68 3.39
C GLN A 90 3.08 -4.47 4.89
N THR A 91 4.13 -4.13 5.61
CA THR A 91 4.04 -3.81 7.03
C THR A 91 3.11 -2.62 7.26
N PHE A 92 3.29 -1.55 6.49
CA PHE A 92 2.41 -0.39 6.58
C PHE A 92 0.95 -0.75 6.25
N ASP A 93 0.74 -1.49 5.17
CA ASP A 93 -0.61 -1.88 4.74
C ASP A 93 -1.33 -2.69 5.81
N SER A 94 -0.58 -3.44 6.63
CA SER A 94 -1.14 -4.32 7.66
C SER A 94 -1.41 -3.62 8.99
N LEU A 95 -0.96 -2.37 9.16
CA LEU A 95 -1.20 -1.65 10.42
C LEU A 95 -2.70 -1.44 10.65
N PRO A 96 -3.18 -1.65 11.89
CA PRO A 96 -4.57 -1.35 12.22
C PRO A 96 -4.97 0.10 11.92
N GLN A 97 -4.06 1.04 12.14
CA GLN A 97 -4.31 2.47 11.86
C GLN A 97 -4.47 2.71 10.36
N THR A 98 -3.66 2.06 9.53
CA THR A 98 -3.78 2.15 8.08
C THR A 98 -5.12 1.63 7.61
N GLN A 99 -5.51 0.46 8.11
CA GLN A 99 -6.80 -0.15 7.76
C GLN A 99 -7.98 0.72 8.20
N ALA A 100 -7.88 1.33 9.38
CA ALA A 100 -8.93 2.22 9.88
C ALA A 100 -9.07 3.48 9.00
N LEU A 101 -7.94 4.08 8.60
CA LEU A 101 -7.97 5.25 7.71
C LEU A 101 -8.53 4.90 6.34
N LEU A 102 -8.11 3.77 5.77
CA LEU A 102 -8.62 3.32 4.47
C LEU A 102 -10.12 3.07 4.52
N ALA A 103 -10.64 2.53 5.62
CA ALA A 103 -12.07 2.33 5.79
C ALA A 103 -12.83 3.65 5.82
N ARG A 104 -12.29 4.66 6.51
CA ARG A 104 -12.89 6.00 6.56
C ARG A 104 -12.86 6.68 5.20
N ILE A 105 -11.74 6.56 4.49
CA ILE A 105 -11.60 7.11 3.14
C ILE A 105 -12.63 6.45 2.22
N THR A 106 -12.71 5.12 2.25
CA THR A 106 -13.62 4.36 1.40
C THR A 106 -15.08 4.78 1.59
N ALA A 107 -15.46 5.10 2.82
CA ALA A 107 -16.84 5.52 3.13
C ALA A 107 -17.22 6.85 2.47
N LEU A 108 -16.26 7.65 2.02
CA LEU A 108 -16.49 8.97 1.44
C LEU A 108 -16.27 9.02 -0.07
N LEU A 109 -16.02 7.88 -0.71
CA LEU A 109 -15.67 7.84 -2.12
C LEU A 109 -16.87 7.95 -3.03
N GLU A 110 -16.68 8.66 -4.16
CA GLU A 110 -17.59 8.66 -5.30
C GLU A 110 -17.36 7.42 -6.16
N ALA A 111 -16.10 6.99 -6.30
CA ALA A 111 -15.69 5.86 -7.11
C ALA A 111 -14.72 4.98 -6.31
N PRO A 112 -14.58 3.68 -6.66
CA PRO A 112 -13.63 2.80 -5.97
C PRO A 112 -12.20 3.33 -6.04
N LEU A 113 -11.41 3.06 -4.99
CA LEU A 113 -9.98 3.35 -4.99
C LEU A 113 -9.29 2.65 -6.15
N ASP A 114 -8.40 3.36 -6.84
CA ASP A 114 -7.55 2.80 -7.87
C ASP A 114 -6.12 2.79 -7.35
N LEU A 115 -5.66 1.62 -6.92
CA LEU A 115 -4.30 1.43 -6.39
C LEU A 115 -3.44 0.78 -7.45
N ARG A 116 -2.30 1.40 -7.73
CA ARG A 116 -1.30 0.86 -8.65
C ARG A 116 0.04 0.74 -7.94
N LEU A 117 0.62 -0.44 -8.04
CA LEU A 117 1.91 -0.75 -7.45
C LEU A 117 2.92 -1.00 -8.55
N GLY A 118 4.15 -0.60 -8.30
CA GLY A 118 5.22 -0.82 -9.25
C GLY A 118 6.58 -0.80 -8.60
N THR A 119 7.59 -1.06 -9.40
CA THR A 119 8.98 -1.11 -8.98
C THR A 119 9.72 0.04 -9.63
N LEU A 120 10.60 0.70 -8.88
CA LEU A 120 11.44 1.74 -9.47
C LEU A 120 12.53 1.08 -10.33
N ILE A 121 12.72 1.62 -11.52
CA ILE A 121 13.75 1.17 -12.46
C ILE A 121 14.93 2.12 -12.32
N GLU A 122 16.11 1.56 -12.09
CA GLU A 122 17.34 2.34 -11.99
C GLU A 122 18.00 2.52 -13.35
#